data_ec5ef1b2f99eef93f089da22e6a36b45
#
_entry.id   ec5ef1b2f99eef93f089da22e6a36b45
#
_cell.length_a   1.000
_cell.length_b   1.000
_cell.length_c   1.000
_cell.angle_alpha   90.00
_cell.angle_beta   90.00
_cell.angle_gamma   90.00
#
_symmetry.space_group_name_H-M   'P 1'
#
loop_
_entity.id
_entity.type
_entity.pdbx_description
1 polymer ?
#
loop_
_entity_poly.entity_id
_entity_poly.type
_entity_poly.pdbx_seq_one_letter_code
_entity_poly.pdbx_strand_id
1 'polypeptide(L)'
;MIVNEKKILDVLSKADEPSSAVVEAALQKGLRKKGLSLEEVAVLINTTDTKLTQKIFKAASRIKDEIYGERLVLFAPLYVSDYCINDCAYCNFHEKNRDLARRKLTRGEIAAETKCLIDMGHKRVLVEFGEDPDHNSIDYICDAIRTIYSVQSGRGNIRRLNVNIAATTTENYKRLKAEKIGTYQLFQETYHRETYVEVHKGGPKADYDRQLTAHTRAFEAGIDDLGIGVLFGLYDWRFEVMALVSHAQWMDKNLGVGPHTISVPRFQPAPTVTYRPKHIVSDEDFLKLIAILRIAVPYTGMILSTRETPEIRARAFKLGISQASAASITTTGGYSKIPLFCKEGKGEVDLPHLTSPYPSTLLRAGKGEEADRDSQFTIHDTRSLNEVVKAAVADGLMPSFCTACYRTGRTGEAFMGLAKEGDIHAFCRPNALLTFAEYLEDYGDIEAKKAGAVLIGRYLNEISNTRLKEETEKRLKEIQSGKHDLYF
;
A
#
# COMPACT_ATOMS: atom_id res chain seq x y z
N MET A 1 -0.54 7.13 26.40
CA MET A 1 -1.80 6.83 25.64
C MET A 1 -1.50 7.06 24.18
N ILE A 2 -1.78 6.09 23.30
CA ILE A 2 -1.48 6.16 21.86
C ILE A 2 -2.37 7.22 21.19
N VAL A 3 -3.68 7.15 21.40
CA VAL A 3 -4.67 8.11 20.89
C VAL A 3 -5.54 8.61 22.03
N ASN A 4 -5.77 9.92 22.10
CA ASN A 4 -6.62 10.58 23.08
C ASN A 4 -7.78 11.26 22.36
N GLU A 5 -8.93 10.58 22.28
CA GLU A 5 -10.14 11.06 21.59
C GLU A 5 -10.59 12.45 22.05
N LYS A 6 -10.67 12.64 23.40
CA LYS A 6 -11.11 13.92 23.99
C LYS A 6 -10.20 15.07 23.55
N LYS A 7 -8.87 14.84 23.54
CA LYS A 7 -7.92 15.86 23.08
C LYS A 7 -8.10 16.14 21.58
N ILE A 8 -8.30 15.11 20.76
CA ILE A 8 -8.48 15.26 19.31
C ILE A 8 -9.73 16.12 19.03
N LEU A 9 -10.85 15.78 19.66
CA LEU A 9 -12.11 16.52 19.48
C LEU A 9 -11.99 17.97 19.96
N ASP A 10 -11.34 18.22 21.08
CA ASP A 10 -11.07 19.57 21.61
C ASP A 10 -10.20 20.39 20.65
N VAL A 11 -9.13 19.79 20.11
CA VAL A 11 -8.23 20.48 19.16
C VAL A 11 -8.96 20.77 17.84
N LEU A 12 -9.76 19.84 17.32
CA LEU A 12 -10.54 20.06 16.10
C LEU A 12 -11.55 21.20 16.27
N SER A 13 -12.26 21.24 17.41
CA SER A 13 -13.26 22.29 17.68
C SER A 13 -12.64 23.68 17.86
N LYS A 14 -11.41 23.76 18.41
CA LYS A 14 -10.70 25.04 18.60
C LYS A 14 -10.10 25.60 17.32
N ALA A 15 -9.92 24.79 16.31
CA ALA A 15 -9.37 25.19 15.02
C ALA A 15 -10.46 25.51 13.97
N ASP A 16 -11.70 25.78 14.42
CA ASP A 16 -12.81 26.09 13.54
C ASP A 16 -12.55 27.41 12.78
N GLU A 17 -12.93 27.46 11.49
CA GLU A 17 -12.77 28.59 10.57
C GLU A 17 -11.37 29.30 10.64
N PRO A 18 -10.26 28.61 10.38
CA PRO A 18 -8.93 29.18 10.55
C PRO A 18 -8.70 30.32 9.55
N SER A 19 -8.07 31.42 10.01
CA SER A 19 -7.70 32.53 9.14
C SER A 19 -6.62 32.09 8.13
N SER A 20 -6.59 32.77 6.96
CA SER A 20 -5.59 32.50 5.92
C SER A 20 -4.15 32.57 6.43
N ALA A 21 -3.84 33.50 7.35
CA ALA A 21 -2.50 33.63 7.91
C ALA A 21 -2.10 32.40 8.75
N VAL A 22 -3.03 31.83 9.53
CA VAL A 22 -2.77 30.63 10.34
C VAL A 22 -2.56 29.40 9.45
N VAL A 23 -3.37 29.25 8.38
CA VAL A 23 -3.22 28.18 7.39
C VAL A 23 -1.85 28.28 6.68
N GLU A 24 -1.47 29.48 6.25
CA GLU A 24 -0.18 29.70 5.59
C GLU A 24 1.01 29.41 6.52
N ALA A 25 0.92 29.80 7.79
CA ALA A 25 1.94 29.48 8.79
C ALA A 25 2.11 27.96 8.97
N ALA A 26 0.99 27.21 9.06
CA ALA A 26 1.02 25.75 9.12
C ALA A 26 1.66 25.14 7.87
N LEU A 27 1.33 25.64 6.68
CA LEU A 27 1.94 25.17 5.42
C LEU A 27 3.44 25.45 5.36
N GLN A 28 3.89 26.66 5.75
CA GLN A 28 5.31 26.98 5.80
C GLN A 28 6.08 26.07 6.76
N LYS A 29 5.48 25.71 7.88
CA LYS A 29 6.07 24.73 8.80
C LYS A 29 6.12 23.33 8.18
N GLY A 30 5.03 22.89 7.53
CA GLY A 30 4.97 21.61 6.83
C GLY A 30 6.06 21.47 5.75
N LEU A 31 6.32 22.53 4.98
CA LEU A 31 7.38 22.57 3.97
C LEU A 31 8.80 22.36 4.53
N ARG A 32 9.00 22.50 5.84
CA ARG A 32 10.28 22.12 6.48
C ARG A 32 10.45 20.60 6.64
N LYS A 33 9.43 19.81 6.33
CA LYS A 33 9.44 18.33 6.35
C LYS A 33 9.76 17.72 7.73
N LYS A 34 9.45 18.43 8.80
CA LYS A 34 9.62 17.97 10.20
C LYS A 34 8.33 17.47 10.84
N GLY A 35 7.26 17.40 10.05
CA GLY A 35 5.90 17.07 10.53
C GLY A 35 5.17 18.28 11.11
N LEU A 36 3.90 18.06 11.46
CA LEU A 36 3.02 19.07 12.05
C LEU A 36 2.51 18.61 13.43
N SER A 37 2.23 19.56 14.31
CA SER A 37 1.49 19.27 15.55
C SER A 37 0.02 18.98 15.25
N LEU A 38 -0.72 18.42 16.25
CA LEU A 38 -2.14 18.16 16.06
C LEU A 38 -2.94 19.45 15.84
N GLU A 39 -2.56 20.54 16.47
CA GLU A 39 -3.18 21.85 16.29
C GLU A 39 -3.03 22.37 14.86
N GLU A 40 -1.85 22.22 14.27
CA GLU A 40 -1.59 22.60 12.86
C GLU A 40 -2.31 21.68 11.87
N VAL A 41 -2.41 20.39 12.18
CA VAL A 41 -3.19 19.42 11.38
C VAL A 41 -4.67 19.80 11.40
N ALA A 42 -5.23 20.15 12.57
CA ALA A 42 -6.63 20.58 12.70
C ALA A 42 -6.92 21.85 11.87
N VAL A 43 -5.99 22.82 11.86
CA VAL A 43 -6.08 24.01 10.99
C VAL A 43 -6.20 23.63 9.51
N LEU A 44 -5.37 22.71 9.02
CA LEU A 44 -5.45 22.25 7.62
C LEU A 44 -6.74 21.48 7.32
N ILE A 45 -7.19 20.67 8.28
CA ILE A 45 -8.44 19.91 8.18
C ILE A 45 -9.65 20.85 8.04
N ASN A 46 -9.75 21.87 8.89
CA ASN A 46 -10.90 22.77 8.95
C ASN A 46 -10.85 23.90 7.90
N THR A 47 -9.80 23.96 7.08
CA THR A 47 -9.71 24.91 5.96
C THR A 47 -10.75 24.57 4.89
N THR A 48 -11.71 25.46 4.64
CA THR A 48 -12.78 25.30 3.63
C THR A 48 -12.56 26.15 2.37
N ASP A 49 -11.72 27.18 2.46
CA ASP A 49 -11.40 28.03 1.32
C ASP A 49 -10.69 27.26 0.20
N THR A 50 -11.23 27.32 -1.00
CA THR A 50 -10.74 26.59 -2.17
C THR A 50 -9.31 26.97 -2.56
N LYS A 51 -8.91 28.26 -2.44
CA LYS A 51 -7.56 28.71 -2.78
C LYS A 51 -6.54 28.19 -1.77
N LEU A 52 -6.90 28.17 -0.49
CA LEU A 52 -6.05 27.60 0.57
C LEU A 52 -5.96 26.06 0.44
N THR A 53 -7.04 25.39 0.10
CA THR A 53 -7.03 23.96 -0.21
C THR A 53 -6.10 23.62 -1.37
N GLN A 54 -6.08 24.44 -2.42
CA GLN A 54 -5.10 24.27 -3.52
C GLN A 54 -3.64 24.51 -3.06
N LYS A 55 -3.41 25.40 -2.09
CA LYS A 55 -2.08 25.55 -1.47
C LYS A 55 -1.68 24.31 -0.65
N ILE A 56 -2.63 23.69 0.06
CA ILE A 56 -2.41 22.41 0.76
C ILE A 56 -1.97 21.33 -0.26
N PHE A 57 -2.69 21.18 -1.37
CA PHE A 57 -2.35 20.22 -2.41
C PHE A 57 -0.96 20.46 -3.02
N LYS A 58 -0.62 21.70 -3.32
CA LYS A 58 0.71 22.06 -3.84
C LYS A 58 1.82 21.77 -2.83
N ALA A 59 1.60 22.06 -1.55
CA ALA A 59 2.58 21.76 -0.50
C ALA A 59 2.79 20.25 -0.34
N ALA A 60 1.71 19.44 -0.35
CA ALA A 60 1.78 17.99 -0.26
C ALA A 60 2.54 17.38 -1.45
N SER A 61 2.22 17.79 -2.68
CA SER A 61 2.92 17.36 -3.89
C SER A 61 4.42 17.66 -3.81
N ARG A 62 4.76 18.90 -3.45
CA ARG A 62 6.16 19.32 -3.29
C ARG A 62 6.90 18.47 -2.24
N ILE A 63 6.31 18.25 -1.07
CA ILE A 63 6.91 17.42 -0.01
C ILE A 63 7.13 15.98 -0.49
N LYS A 64 6.14 15.40 -1.18
CA LYS A 64 6.25 14.05 -1.75
C LYS A 64 7.40 13.99 -2.75
N ASP A 65 7.51 14.96 -3.66
CA ASP A 65 8.54 14.99 -4.69
C ASP A 65 9.95 15.22 -4.11
N GLU A 66 10.07 16.05 -3.08
CA GLU A 66 11.36 16.28 -2.41
C GLU A 66 11.87 15.06 -1.60
N ILE A 67 10.97 14.18 -1.09
CA ILE A 67 11.38 13.02 -0.29
C ILE A 67 11.45 11.76 -1.16
N TYR A 68 10.43 11.48 -1.95
CA TYR A 68 10.27 10.23 -2.69
C TYR A 68 10.49 10.36 -4.20
N GLY A 69 10.54 11.59 -4.72
CA GLY A 69 10.52 11.88 -6.15
C GLY A 69 9.19 11.43 -6.77
N GLU A 70 9.22 11.26 -8.07
CA GLU A 70 8.07 10.79 -8.85
C GLU A 70 7.93 9.25 -8.85
N ARG A 71 8.67 8.57 -7.98
CA ARG A 71 8.64 7.12 -7.87
C ARG A 71 7.29 6.64 -7.31
N LEU A 72 6.69 5.69 -8.00
CA LEU A 72 5.50 4.96 -7.56
C LEU A 72 5.85 3.47 -7.39
N VAL A 73 5.84 2.98 -6.15
CA VAL A 73 6.10 1.56 -5.87
C VAL A 73 4.83 0.75 -6.11
N LEU A 74 4.94 -0.31 -6.92
CA LEU A 74 3.83 -1.20 -7.25
C LEU A 74 3.97 -2.55 -6.54
N PHE A 75 2.84 -3.09 -6.09
CA PHE A 75 2.72 -4.41 -5.48
C PHE A 75 1.34 -5.01 -5.77
N ALA A 76 1.13 -6.28 -5.43
CA ALA A 76 -0.19 -6.91 -5.46
C ALA A 76 -0.54 -7.52 -4.10
N PRO A 77 -1.83 -7.54 -3.69
CA PRO A 77 -2.28 -8.37 -2.58
C PRO A 77 -2.34 -9.84 -3.00
N LEU A 78 -2.16 -10.75 -2.06
CA LEU A 78 -2.37 -12.19 -2.25
C LEU A 78 -3.19 -12.72 -1.06
N TYR A 79 -4.45 -13.03 -1.33
CA TYR A 79 -5.36 -13.59 -0.34
C TYR A 79 -5.18 -15.10 -0.25
N VAL A 80 -4.69 -15.57 0.90
CA VAL A 80 -4.31 -16.98 1.11
C VAL A 80 -5.41 -17.75 1.84
N SER A 81 -6.16 -17.05 2.72
CA SER A 81 -7.30 -17.66 3.42
C SER A 81 -8.33 -16.61 3.84
N ASP A 82 -9.60 -16.91 3.63
CA ASP A 82 -10.75 -16.10 4.08
C ASP A 82 -11.44 -16.68 5.34
N TYR A 83 -10.90 -17.75 5.92
CA TYR A 83 -11.35 -18.22 7.22
C TYR A 83 -11.10 -17.15 8.28
N CYS A 84 -12.18 -16.69 8.93
CA CYS A 84 -12.11 -15.62 9.92
C CYS A 84 -13.16 -15.84 11.01
N ILE A 85 -12.75 -15.67 12.27
CA ILE A 85 -13.62 -15.78 13.46
C ILE A 85 -14.10 -14.40 13.96
N ASN A 86 -13.74 -13.33 13.28
CA ASN A 86 -14.20 -11.98 13.62
C ASN A 86 -15.51 -11.64 12.90
N ASP A 87 -16.39 -10.93 13.61
CA ASP A 87 -17.66 -10.44 13.06
C ASP A 87 -17.57 -8.91 12.77
N CYS A 88 -16.77 -8.56 11.75
CA CYS A 88 -16.60 -7.18 11.30
C CYS A 88 -17.70 -6.79 10.32
N ALA A 89 -18.51 -5.78 10.66
CA ALA A 89 -19.70 -5.39 9.90
C ALA A 89 -19.42 -4.97 8.44
N TYR A 90 -18.20 -4.56 8.13
CA TYR A 90 -17.78 -4.01 6.82
C TYR A 90 -17.02 -5.01 5.94
N CYS A 91 -16.71 -6.21 6.44
CA CYS A 91 -15.81 -7.16 5.78
C CYS A 91 -16.59 -8.39 5.28
N ASN A 92 -16.37 -8.77 4.02
CA ASN A 92 -17.03 -9.96 3.46
C ASN A 92 -16.58 -11.27 4.15
N PHE A 93 -15.41 -11.28 4.77
CA PHE A 93 -14.85 -12.44 5.48
C PHE A 93 -15.38 -12.58 6.93
N HIS A 94 -16.36 -11.76 7.34
CA HIS A 94 -16.86 -11.84 8.72
C HIS A 94 -17.48 -13.22 9.03
N GLU A 95 -17.32 -13.67 10.26
CA GLU A 95 -17.66 -15.03 10.72
C GLU A 95 -19.09 -15.45 10.35
N LYS A 96 -20.07 -14.51 10.47
CA LYS A 96 -21.49 -14.81 10.23
C LYS A 96 -21.88 -14.83 8.75
N ASN A 97 -20.97 -14.53 7.82
CA ASN A 97 -21.26 -14.62 6.41
C ASN A 97 -21.37 -16.09 5.99
N ARG A 98 -22.60 -16.55 5.76
CA ARG A 98 -22.92 -17.92 5.33
C ARG A 98 -22.98 -18.06 3.80
N ASP A 99 -22.96 -16.96 3.07
CA ASP A 99 -22.97 -16.95 1.61
C ASP A 99 -21.57 -17.11 1.01
N LEU A 100 -20.52 -16.91 1.81
CA LEU A 100 -19.13 -17.08 1.41
C LEU A 100 -18.69 -18.55 1.55
N ALA A 101 -18.31 -19.19 0.46
CA ALA A 101 -17.64 -20.48 0.48
C ALA A 101 -16.19 -20.32 0.98
N ARG A 102 -15.97 -20.60 2.28
CA ARG A 102 -14.67 -20.45 2.93
C ARG A 102 -13.57 -21.24 2.22
N ARG A 103 -12.46 -20.60 2.00
CA ARG A 103 -11.32 -21.18 1.31
C ARG A 103 -10.01 -20.87 2.04
N LYS A 104 -9.15 -21.89 2.05
CA LYS A 104 -7.75 -21.82 2.51
C LYS A 104 -6.90 -22.53 1.48
N LEU A 105 -5.89 -21.85 0.98
CA LEU A 105 -5.05 -22.38 -0.08
C LEU A 105 -4.09 -23.46 0.44
N THR A 106 -3.94 -24.51 -0.30
CA THR A 106 -2.88 -25.49 -0.12
C THR A 106 -1.55 -24.90 -0.57
N ARG A 107 -0.43 -25.51 -0.18
CA ARG A 107 0.92 -25.11 -0.60
C ARG A 107 1.05 -25.04 -2.14
N GLY A 108 0.46 -25.99 -2.85
CA GLY A 108 0.46 -26.03 -4.32
C GLY A 108 -0.32 -24.85 -4.93
N GLU A 109 -1.49 -24.53 -4.36
CA GLU A 109 -2.28 -23.36 -4.80
C GLU A 109 -1.57 -22.04 -4.50
N ILE A 110 -0.94 -21.89 -3.33
CA ILE A 110 -0.12 -20.72 -3.00
C ILE A 110 1.01 -20.53 -4.02
N ALA A 111 1.66 -21.63 -4.40
CA ALA A 111 2.72 -21.59 -5.42
C ALA A 111 2.16 -21.19 -6.80
N ALA A 112 0.99 -21.70 -7.20
CA ALA A 112 0.34 -21.35 -8.46
C ALA A 112 -0.08 -19.88 -8.49
N GLU A 113 -0.73 -19.36 -7.45
CA GLU A 113 -1.08 -17.94 -7.30
C GLU A 113 0.17 -17.04 -7.37
N THR A 114 1.23 -17.43 -6.66
CA THR A 114 2.50 -16.70 -6.66
C THR A 114 3.14 -16.68 -8.04
N LYS A 115 3.09 -17.81 -8.75
CA LYS A 115 3.59 -17.90 -10.13
C LYS A 115 2.85 -16.93 -11.05
N CYS A 116 1.51 -16.86 -10.94
CA CYS A 116 0.72 -15.91 -11.73
C CYS A 116 1.15 -14.46 -11.45
N LEU A 117 1.37 -14.09 -10.19
CA LEU A 117 1.86 -12.75 -9.82
C LEU A 117 3.25 -12.45 -10.40
N ILE A 118 4.16 -13.43 -10.39
CA ILE A 118 5.49 -13.31 -11.00
C ILE A 118 5.37 -13.14 -12.50
N ASP A 119 4.52 -13.91 -13.16
CA ASP A 119 4.31 -13.87 -14.61
C ASP A 119 3.70 -12.55 -15.10
N MET A 120 2.94 -11.86 -14.22
CA MET A 120 2.50 -10.47 -14.46
C MET A 120 3.62 -9.43 -14.28
N GLY A 121 4.72 -9.78 -13.62
CA GLY A 121 5.85 -8.89 -13.37
C GLY A 121 5.98 -8.38 -11.94
N HIS A 122 5.12 -8.80 -11.01
CA HIS A 122 5.23 -8.40 -9.61
C HIS A 122 6.48 -8.98 -8.94
N LYS A 123 7.15 -8.17 -8.14
CA LYS A 123 8.30 -8.53 -7.29
C LYS A 123 8.00 -8.32 -5.80
N ARG A 124 6.85 -7.70 -5.51
CA ARG A 124 6.40 -7.33 -4.17
C ARG A 124 4.96 -7.77 -3.99
N VAL A 125 4.70 -8.42 -2.87
CA VAL A 125 3.38 -8.94 -2.54
C VAL A 125 3.01 -8.51 -1.11
N LEU A 126 1.74 -8.24 -0.88
CA LEU A 126 1.13 -8.15 0.44
C LEU A 126 0.27 -9.38 0.65
N VAL A 127 0.69 -10.27 1.54
CA VAL A 127 -0.07 -11.48 1.83
C VAL A 127 -1.14 -11.21 2.89
N GLU A 128 -2.34 -11.73 2.64
CA GLU A 128 -3.55 -11.46 3.42
C GLU A 128 -4.15 -12.75 3.97
N PHE A 129 -4.53 -12.72 5.26
CA PHE A 129 -5.20 -13.85 5.94
C PHE A 129 -6.35 -13.32 6.80
N GLY A 130 -7.47 -14.05 6.83
CA GLY A 130 -8.45 -13.89 7.88
C GLY A 130 -7.90 -14.36 9.24
N GLU A 131 -8.44 -13.85 10.33
CA GLU A 131 -8.07 -14.28 11.69
C GLU A 131 -8.81 -15.54 12.08
N ASP A 132 -8.14 -16.66 12.04
CA ASP A 132 -8.68 -17.95 12.49
C ASP A 132 -7.51 -18.84 12.95
N PRO A 133 -7.24 -18.95 14.26
CA PRO A 133 -6.11 -19.74 14.76
C PRO A 133 -6.14 -21.22 14.39
N ASP A 134 -7.32 -21.80 14.20
CA ASP A 134 -7.49 -23.22 13.86
C ASP A 134 -7.17 -23.48 12.39
N HIS A 135 -7.57 -22.58 11.50
CA HIS A 135 -7.31 -22.69 10.07
C HIS A 135 -6.02 -21.97 9.67
N ASN A 136 -5.75 -20.80 10.22
CA ASN A 136 -4.63 -19.93 9.89
C ASN A 136 -3.61 -19.87 11.03
N SER A 137 -3.17 -21.04 11.51
CA SER A 137 -2.15 -21.12 12.55
C SER A 137 -0.87 -20.39 12.11
N ILE A 138 -0.05 -19.95 13.06
CA ILE A 138 1.23 -19.29 12.74
C ILE A 138 2.16 -20.22 11.94
N ASP A 139 2.07 -21.54 12.12
CA ASP A 139 2.83 -22.52 11.33
C ASP A 139 2.43 -22.46 9.85
N TYR A 140 1.13 -22.44 9.59
CA TYR A 140 0.61 -22.29 8.22
C TYR A 140 1.01 -20.96 7.59
N ILE A 141 0.92 -19.86 8.32
CA ILE A 141 1.32 -18.53 7.84
C ILE A 141 2.81 -18.52 7.48
N CYS A 142 3.68 -19.03 8.34
CA CYS A 142 5.11 -19.15 8.07
C CYS A 142 5.41 -20.06 6.87
N ASP A 143 4.69 -21.17 6.73
CA ASP A 143 4.85 -22.09 5.59
C ASP A 143 4.38 -21.43 4.27
N ALA A 144 3.30 -20.66 4.29
CA ALA A 144 2.84 -19.87 3.16
C ALA A 144 3.90 -18.83 2.73
N ILE A 145 4.50 -18.12 3.68
CA ILE A 145 5.57 -17.15 3.41
C ILE A 145 6.77 -17.83 2.75
N ARG A 146 7.24 -18.96 3.29
CA ARG A 146 8.34 -19.74 2.71
C ARG A 146 8.00 -20.23 1.30
N THR A 147 6.76 -20.69 1.10
CA THR A 147 6.28 -21.12 -0.22
C THR A 147 6.34 -19.99 -1.22
N ILE A 148 5.81 -18.80 -0.89
CA ILE A 148 5.83 -17.64 -1.78
C ILE A 148 7.26 -17.25 -2.16
N TYR A 149 8.19 -17.20 -1.20
CA TYR A 149 9.60 -16.88 -1.48
C TYR A 149 10.33 -17.94 -2.31
N SER A 150 9.89 -19.22 -2.27
CA SER A 150 10.52 -20.30 -3.00
C SER A 150 10.14 -20.37 -4.48
N VAL A 151 9.04 -19.70 -4.89
CA VAL A 151 8.55 -19.77 -6.27
C VAL A 151 9.42 -18.96 -7.21
N GLN A 152 9.78 -19.58 -8.31
CA GLN A 152 10.44 -18.94 -9.47
C GLN A 152 9.62 -19.20 -10.73
N SER A 153 9.51 -18.21 -11.60
CA SER A 153 8.97 -18.35 -12.94
C SER A 153 9.84 -17.59 -13.92
N GLY A 154 10.44 -18.31 -14.87
CA GLY A 154 11.47 -17.75 -15.73
C GLY A 154 12.61 -17.13 -14.90
N ARG A 155 12.82 -15.81 -15.08
CA ARG A 155 13.81 -15.03 -14.30
C ARG A 155 13.19 -14.31 -13.10
N GLY A 156 11.86 -14.41 -12.91
CA GLY A 156 11.10 -13.71 -11.89
C GLY A 156 11.00 -14.49 -10.60
N ASN A 157 10.95 -13.74 -9.49
CA ASN A 157 10.63 -14.23 -8.16
C ASN A 157 10.07 -13.10 -7.29
N ILE A 158 9.38 -13.44 -6.19
CA ILE A 158 8.97 -12.46 -5.21
C ILE A 158 10.17 -12.13 -4.32
N ARG A 159 10.54 -10.84 -4.30
CA ARG A 159 11.71 -10.34 -3.56
C ARG A 159 11.35 -9.65 -2.25
N ARG A 160 10.07 -9.33 -2.07
CA ARG A 160 9.53 -8.69 -0.88
C ARG A 160 8.12 -9.15 -0.59
N LEU A 161 7.91 -9.63 0.62
CA LEU A 161 6.61 -10.01 1.14
C LEU A 161 6.27 -9.15 2.35
N ASN A 162 5.27 -8.29 2.22
CA ASN A 162 4.60 -7.63 3.33
C ASN A 162 3.50 -8.54 3.86
N VAL A 163 3.17 -8.40 5.13
CA VAL A 163 2.21 -9.30 5.79
C VAL A 163 1.11 -8.49 6.45
N ASN A 164 -0.13 -8.82 6.12
CA ASN A 164 -1.32 -8.34 6.82
C ASN A 164 -2.00 -9.56 7.47
N ILE A 165 -1.70 -9.74 8.74
CA ILE A 165 -2.39 -10.69 9.62
C ILE A 165 -2.95 -9.95 10.81
N ALA A 166 -3.93 -10.55 11.47
CA ALA A 166 -4.53 -10.01 12.68
C ALA A 166 -3.49 -9.79 13.80
N ALA A 167 -3.85 -8.94 14.75
CA ALA A 167 -3.06 -8.74 15.96
C ALA A 167 -2.79 -10.08 16.67
N THR A 168 -1.54 -10.33 17.06
CA THR A 168 -1.12 -11.60 17.64
C THR A 168 -0.16 -11.40 18.82
N THR A 169 0.43 -12.47 19.32
CA THR A 169 1.37 -12.45 20.44
C THR A 169 2.78 -12.05 19.99
N THR A 170 3.58 -11.53 20.92
CA THR A 170 5.00 -11.21 20.66
C THR A 170 5.76 -12.43 20.15
N GLU A 171 5.43 -13.64 20.63
CA GLU A 171 6.07 -14.88 20.20
C GLU A 171 5.76 -15.20 18.72
N ASN A 172 4.51 -15.04 18.30
CA ASN A 172 4.14 -15.21 16.89
C ASN A 172 4.82 -14.16 15.99
N TYR A 173 4.95 -12.92 16.46
CA TYR A 173 5.69 -11.90 15.73
C TYR A 173 7.19 -12.23 15.59
N LYS A 174 7.84 -12.83 16.60
CA LYS A 174 9.22 -13.32 16.45
C LYS A 174 9.34 -14.37 15.37
N ARG A 175 8.37 -15.28 15.28
CA ARG A 175 8.33 -16.28 14.22
C ARG A 175 8.17 -15.65 12.83
N LEU A 176 7.29 -14.66 12.68
CA LEU A 176 7.16 -13.89 11.43
C LEU A 176 8.45 -13.17 11.06
N LYS A 177 9.12 -12.54 12.02
CA LYS A 177 10.42 -11.88 11.80
C LYS A 177 11.47 -12.85 11.27
N ALA A 178 11.48 -14.09 11.78
CA ALA A 178 12.39 -15.15 11.32
C ALA A 178 12.19 -15.53 9.85
N GLU A 179 10.96 -15.39 9.32
CA GLU A 179 10.65 -15.61 7.90
C GLU A 179 11.07 -14.44 6.99
N LYS A 180 11.77 -13.45 7.53
CA LYS A 180 12.29 -12.28 6.79
C LYS A 180 11.19 -11.49 6.07
N ILE A 181 10.05 -11.33 6.73
CA ILE A 181 8.96 -10.52 6.21
C ILE A 181 9.41 -9.07 6.00
N GLY A 182 8.68 -8.39 5.15
CA GLY A 182 8.75 -6.96 5.01
C GLY A 182 7.99 -6.19 6.09
N THR A 183 7.18 -5.23 5.65
CA THR A 183 6.31 -4.46 6.54
C THR A 183 5.23 -5.36 7.13
N TYR A 184 5.09 -5.33 8.45
CA TYR A 184 3.87 -5.81 9.10
C TYR A 184 2.83 -4.69 9.02
N GLN A 185 1.75 -4.94 8.30
CA GLN A 185 0.63 -4.01 8.13
C GLN A 185 -0.56 -4.46 8.95
N LEU A 186 -1.08 -3.56 9.78
CA LEU A 186 -2.33 -3.77 10.49
C LEU A 186 -3.07 -2.44 10.62
N PHE A 187 -4.37 -2.45 10.29
CA PHE A 187 -5.19 -1.26 10.39
C PHE A 187 -5.98 -1.28 11.69
N GLN A 188 -6.08 -0.10 12.34
CA GLN A 188 -7.00 0.08 13.45
C GLN A 188 -8.46 0.09 12.97
N GLU A 189 -8.68 0.29 11.68
CA GLU A 189 -9.94 0.48 10.96
C GLU A 189 -10.64 1.78 11.33
N THR A 190 -10.87 2.04 12.61
CA THR A 190 -11.28 3.32 13.19
C THR A 190 -10.66 3.48 14.58
N TYR A 191 -10.20 4.68 14.89
CA TYR A 191 -9.70 5.02 16.24
C TYR A 191 -10.81 5.47 17.18
N HIS A 192 -12.02 5.77 16.68
CA HIS A 192 -13.17 6.14 17.50
C HIS A 192 -13.73 4.91 18.21
N ARG A 193 -13.63 4.86 19.53
CA ARG A 193 -13.92 3.65 20.33
C ARG A 193 -15.36 3.18 20.19
N GLU A 194 -16.32 4.11 20.21
CA GLU A 194 -17.74 3.76 20.08
C GLU A 194 -18.03 3.12 18.73
N THR A 195 -17.56 3.73 17.63
CA THR A 195 -17.67 3.17 16.28
C THR A 195 -16.93 1.85 16.17
N TYR A 196 -15.75 1.71 16.81
CA TYR A 196 -15.00 0.46 16.80
C TYR A 196 -15.82 -0.69 17.38
N VAL A 197 -16.47 -0.49 18.53
CA VAL A 197 -17.36 -1.50 19.15
C VAL A 197 -18.58 -1.77 18.27
N GLU A 198 -19.15 -0.75 17.61
CA GLU A 198 -20.30 -0.91 16.72
C GLU A 198 -19.97 -1.80 15.52
N VAL A 199 -18.78 -1.67 14.93
CA VAL A 199 -18.43 -2.38 13.70
C VAL A 199 -17.69 -3.70 13.91
N HIS A 200 -17.11 -3.95 15.10
CA HIS A 200 -16.45 -5.21 15.46
C HIS A 200 -17.27 -5.96 16.50
N LYS A 201 -18.29 -6.69 16.02
CA LYS A 201 -19.35 -7.28 16.88
C LYS A 201 -18.93 -8.56 17.61
N GLY A 202 -17.80 -9.16 17.23
CA GLY A 202 -17.34 -10.41 17.83
C GLY A 202 -15.97 -10.83 17.34
N GLY A 203 -15.42 -11.83 18.01
CA GLY A 203 -14.08 -12.35 17.76
C GLY A 203 -12.97 -11.53 18.42
N PRO A 204 -11.71 -11.96 18.31
CA PRO A 204 -10.56 -11.30 18.94
C PRO A 204 -10.35 -9.83 18.52
N LYS A 205 -10.72 -9.48 17.28
CA LYS A 205 -10.61 -8.11 16.76
C LYS A 205 -11.56 -7.13 17.47
N ALA A 206 -12.57 -7.62 18.20
CA ALA A 206 -13.45 -6.75 19.00
C ALA A 206 -12.72 -6.08 20.19
N ASP A 207 -11.56 -6.61 20.60
CA ASP A 207 -10.71 -5.97 21.60
C ASP A 207 -9.92 -4.82 20.99
N TYR A 208 -10.41 -3.60 21.21
CA TYR A 208 -9.80 -2.35 20.73
C TYR A 208 -8.34 -2.18 21.13
N ASP A 209 -8.02 -2.45 22.40
CA ASP A 209 -6.68 -2.19 22.93
C ASP A 209 -5.69 -3.28 22.48
N ARG A 210 -6.15 -4.53 22.32
CA ARG A 210 -5.37 -5.60 21.67
C ARG A 210 -4.98 -5.22 20.25
N GLN A 211 -5.91 -4.66 19.47
CA GLN A 211 -5.67 -4.19 18.11
C GLN A 211 -4.69 -3.00 18.10
N LEU A 212 -4.96 -1.97 18.90
CA LEU A 212 -4.18 -0.73 18.95
C LEU A 212 -2.71 -0.97 19.35
N THR A 213 -2.46 -1.92 20.27
CA THR A 213 -1.11 -2.22 20.78
C THR A 213 -0.37 -3.28 19.99
N ALA A 214 -0.94 -3.77 18.89
CA ALA A 214 -0.31 -4.82 18.07
C ALA A 214 1.06 -4.42 17.52
N HIS A 215 1.22 -3.17 17.06
CA HIS A 215 2.49 -2.66 16.54
C HIS A 215 3.57 -2.57 17.63
N THR A 216 3.20 -2.29 18.87
CA THR A 216 4.13 -2.32 20.01
C THR A 216 4.69 -3.73 20.21
N ARG A 217 3.82 -4.75 20.24
CA ARG A 217 4.24 -6.16 20.36
C ARG A 217 5.08 -6.62 19.18
N ALA A 218 4.72 -6.18 17.97
CA ALA A 218 5.50 -6.49 16.76
C ALA A 218 6.90 -5.86 16.82
N PHE A 219 6.99 -4.62 17.29
CA PHE A 219 8.28 -3.93 17.48
C PHE A 219 9.14 -4.61 18.55
N GLU A 220 8.55 -4.99 19.69
CA GLU A 220 9.23 -5.76 20.74
C GLU A 220 9.74 -7.12 20.25
N ALA A 221 9.09 -7.71 19.24
CA ALA A 221 9.53 -8.93 18.56
C ALA A 221 10.66 -8.69 17.52
N GLY A 222 11.07 -7.44 17.32
CA GLY A 222 12.11 -7.04 16.37
C GLY A 222 11.61 -6.71 14.98
N ILE A 223 10.28 -6.57 14.76
CA ILE A 223 9.72 -6.08 13.49
C ILE A 223 9.71 -4.55 13.55
N ASP A 224 10.67 -3.93 12.92
CA ASP A 224 10.91 -2.48 12.90
C ASP A 224 10.25 -1.76 11.69
N ASP A 225 9.65 -2.50 10.79
CA ASP A 225 8.98 -2.00 9.58
C ASP A 225 7.48 -2.19 9.73
N LEU A 226 6.80 -1.15 10.22
CA LEU A 226 5.41 -1.17 10.66
C LEU A 226 4.53 -0.30 9.76
N GLY A 227 3.33 -0.80 9.44
CA GLY A 227 2.34 -0.09 8.64
C GLY A 227 1.02 0.05 9.37
N ILE A 228 0.56 1.28 9.52
CA ILE A 228 -0.74 1.61 10.13
C ILE A 228 -1.76 2.04 9.08
N GLY A 229 -3.03 2.12 9.46
CA GLY A 229 -4.10 2.59 8.58
C GLY A 229 -5.46 2.62 9.26
N VAL A 230 -6.41 3.24 8.57
CA VAL A 230 -7.83 3.23 8.91
C VAL A 230 -8.66 3.01 7.65
N LEU A 231 -9.87 2.49 7.83
CA LEU A 231 -10.87 2.40 6.77
C LEU A 231 -11.72 3.67 6.79
N PHE A 232 -11.34 4.65 5.97
CA PHE A 232 -12.06 5.92 5.89
C PHE A 232 -13.52 5.72 5.44
N GLY A 233 -14.45 6.27 6.23
CA GLY A 233 -15.89 6.11 6.07
C GLY A 233 -16.57 5.43 7.26
N LEU A 234 -15.86 4.72 8.13
CA LEU A 234 -16.42 4.16 9.36
C LEU A 234 -16.79 5.26 10.35
N TYR A 235 -15.90 6.23 10.54
CA TYR A 235 -16.12 7.43 11.34
C TYR A 235 -15.69 8.70 10.60
N ASP A 236 -15.83 9.88 11.22
CA ASP A 236 -15.45 11.17 10.63
C ASP A 236 -13.97 11.17 10.24
N TRP A 237 -13.68 11.41 8.96
CA TRP A 237 -12.33 11.39 8.42
C TRP A 237 -11.39 12.41 9.07
N ARG A 238 -11.94 13.52 9.60
CA ARG A 238 -11.16 14.56 10.29
C ARG A 238 -10.55 14.00 11.57
N PHE A 239 -11.39 13.30 12.34
CA PHE A 239 -10.95 12.60 13.55
C PHE A 239 -9.92 11.53 13.22
N GLU A 240 -10.18 10.71 12.19
CA GLU A 240 -9.29 9.60 11.82
C GLU A 240 -7.91 10.09 11.36
N VAL A 241 -7.83 11.20 10.61
CA VAL A 241 -6.54 11.84 10.23
C VAL A 241 -5.78 12.28 11.48
N MET A 242 -6.44 12.96 12.42
CA MET A 242 -5.82 13.37 13.68
C MET A 242 -5.32 12.19 14.49
N ALA A 243 -6.09 11.11 14.56
CA ALA A 243 -5.75 9.90 15.29
C ALA A 243 -4.57 9.14 14.63
N LEU A 244 -4.53 9.04 13.31
CA LEU A 244 -3.38 8.49 12.57
C LEU A 244 -2.10 9.29 12.83
N VAL A 245 -2.17 10.62 12.81
CA VAL A 245 -1.02 11.49 13.10
C VAL A 245 -0.58 11.31 14.57
N SER A 246 -1.55 11.25 15.50
CA SER A 246 -1.25 10.99 16.93
C SER A 246 -0.55 9.64 17.12
N HIS A 247 -1.02 8.57 16.45
CA HIS A 247 -0.40 7.25 16.53
C HIS A 247 1.02 7.26 15.91
N ALA A 248 1.18 7.89 14.75
CA ALA A 248 2.50 8.02 14.11
C ALA A 248 3.52 8.76 15.00
N GLN A 249 3.10 9.86 15.63
CA GLN A 249 3.92 10.62 16.58
C GLN A 249 4.22 9.81 17.85
N TRP A 250 3.25 9.05 18.33
CA TRP A 250 3.46 8.17 19.49
C TRP A 250 4.49 7.08 19.18
N MET A 251 4.41 6.44 18.01
CA MET A 251 5.39 5.44 17.57
C MET A 251 6.80 6.05 17.48
N ASP A 252 6.93 7.19 16.81
CA ASP A 252 8.22 7.87 16.65
C ASP A 252 8.85 8.21 18.01
N LYS A 253 8.02 8.69 18.95
CA LYS A 253 8.48 9.09 20.30
C LYS A 253 8.80 7.89 21.21
N ASN A 254 8.02 6.82 21.16
CA ASN A 254 8.08 5.74 22.17
C ASN A 254 8.81 4.50 21.65
N LEU A 255 8.81 4.26 20.35
CA LEU A 255 9.49 3.15 19.71
C LEU A 255 10.80 3.59 19.02
N GLY A 256 11.05 4.89 18.88
CA GLY A 256 12.18 5.44 18.12
C GLY A 256 11.99 5.35 16.59
N VAL A 257 10.92 4.69 16.14
CA VAL A 257 10.58 4.55 14.72
C VAL A 257 9.11 4.92 14.50
N GLY A 258 8.86 5.83 13.55
CA GLY A 258 7.50 6.09 13.09
C GLY A 258 7.00 5.00 12.13
N PRO A 259 5.74 5.07 11.67
CA PRO A 259 5.22 4.10 10.71
C PRO A 259 5.96 4.21 9.37
N HIS A 260 6.45 3.08 8.88
CA HIS A 260 7.04 2.99 7.54
C HIS A 260 6.00 3.30 6.45
N THR A 261 4.76 2.85 6.70
CA THR A 261 3.65 3.13 5.79
C THR A 261 2.38 3.55 6.52
N ILE A 262 1.60 4.44 5.87
CA ILE A 262 0.22 4.72 6.22
C ILE A 262 -0.65 4.33 5.04
N SER A 263 -1.58 3.40 5.25
CA SER A 263 -2.58 3.01 4.25
C SER A 263 -3.85 3.83 4.43
N VAL A 264 -4.41 4.29 3.32
CA VAL A 264 -5.59 5.14 3.30
C VAL A 264 -6.75 4.52 2.49
N PRO A 265 -7.21 3.30 2.82
CA PRO A 265 -8.37 2.74 2.15
C PRO A 265 -9.63 3.54 2.50
N ARG A 266 -10.44 3.84 1.48
CA ARG A 266 -11.80 4.35 1.65
C ARG A 266 -12.77 3.17 1.57
N PHE A 267 -13.83 3.22 2.38
CA PHE A 267 -14.85 2.17 2.40
C PHE A 267 -15.41 1.93 0.99
N GLN A 268 -15.45 0.67 0.62
CA GLN A 268 -16.15 0.18 -0.56
C GLN A 268 -17.08 -0.97 -0.13
N PRO A 269 -18.28 -1.07 -0.71
CA PRO A 269 -19.18 -2.17 -0.40
C PRO A 269 -18.51 -3.53 -0.63
N ALA A 270 -18.88 -4.51 0.17
CA ALA A 270 -18.56 -5.90 -0.11
C ALA A 270 -19.84 -6.63 -0.56
N PRO A 271 -19.73 -7.67 -1.40
CA PRO A 271 -20.90 -8.24 -2.11
C PRO A 271 -22.05 -8.70 -1.20
N THR A 272 -21.76 -9.32 -0.05
CA THR A 272 -22.77 -9.83 0.89
C THR A 272 -22.96 -8.95 2.13
N VAL A 273 -22.23 -7.84 2.24
CA VAL A 273 -22.24 -6.95 3.39
C VAL A 273 -23.33 -5.90 3.28
N THR A 274 -24.22 -5.86 4.27
CA THR A 274 -25.33 -4.88 4.33
C THR A 274 -24.95 -3.59 5.05
N TYR A 275 -23.77 -3.52 5.67
CA TYR A 275 -23.29 -2.32 6.35
C TYR A 275 -23.25 -1.12 5.41
N ARG A 276 -23.72 0.02 5.90
CA ARG A 276 -23.66 1.30 5.19
C ARG A 276 -22.94 2.31 6.08
N PRO A 277 -21.87 2.94 5.59
CA PRO A 277 -21.10 3.89 6.39
C PRO A 277 -21.93 5.15 6.67
N LYS A 278 -21.85 5.62 7.91
CA LYS A 278 -22.50 6.86 8.35
C LYS A 278 -21.72 8.11 7.92
N HIS A 279 -20.44 7.98 7.67
CA HIS A 279 -19.49 9.06 7.39
C HIS A 279 -18.87 8.89 6.00
N ILE A 280 -19.70 9.12 4.96
CA ILE A 280 -19.22 9.01 3.57
C ILE A 280 -18.16 10.08 3.32
N VAL A 281 -17.01 9.66 2.75
CA VAL A 281 -15.92 10.55 2.39
C VAL A 281 -16.02 10.89 0.90
N SER A 282 -16.16 12.16 0.58
CA SER A 282 -16.19 12.64 -0.82
C SER A 282 -14.80 12.49 -1.47
N ASP A 283 -14.74 12.55 -2.81
CA ASP A 283 -13.48 12.50 -3.54
C ASP A 283 -12.55 13.66 -3.16
N GLU A 284 -13.11 14.86 -2.98
CA GLU A 284 -12.32 16.04 -2.59
C GLU A 284 -11.80 15.92 -1.15
N ASP A 285 -12.62 15.44 -0.21
CA ASP A 285 -12.17 15.18 1.17
C ASP A 285 -11.11 14.07 1.19
N PHE A 286 -11.28 13.05 0.35
CA PHE A 286 -10.31 11.96 0.24
C PHE A 286 -8.95 12.44 -0.26
N LEU A 287 -8.92 13.27 -1.27
CA LEU A 287 -7.68 13.89 -1.76
C LEU A 287 -7.08 14.85 -0.73
N LYS A 288 -7.93 15.59 -0.01
CA LYS A 288 -7.50 16.52 1.04
C LYS A 288 -6.86 15.79 2.22
N LEU A 289 -7.47 14.69 2.69
CA LEU A 289 -6.87 13.90 3.79
C LEU A 289 -5.51 13.30 3.39
N ILE A 290 -5.36 12.83 2.14
CA ILE A 290 -4.07 12.35 1.62
C ILE A 290 -3.02 13.48 1.66
N ALA A 291 -3.38 14.66 1.19
CA ALA A 291 -2.48 15.82 1.22
C ALA A 291 -2.07 16.22 2.64
N ILE A 292 -3.03 16.26 3.56
CA ILE A 292 -2.76 16.61 4.97
C ILE A 292 -1.85 15.56 5.63
N LEU A 293 -2.12 14.27 5.46
CA LEU A 293 -1.27 13.19 5.98
C LEU A 293 0.15 13.28 5.43
N ARG A 294 0.32 13.59 4.12
CA ARG A 294 1.65 13.80 3.52
C ARG A 294 2.41 14.96 4.16
N ILE A 295 1.72 16.06 4.50
CA ILE A 295 2.35 17.22 5.15
C ILE A 295 2.66 16.91 6.63
N ALA A 296 1.74 16.25 7.32
CA ALA A 296 1.82 15.99 8.75
C ALA A 296 2.84 14.90 9.12
N VAL A 297 2.96 13.85 8.29
CA VAL A 297 3.90 12.73 8.49
C VAL A 297 4.73 12.54 7.22
N PRO A 298 5.63 13.46 6.91
CA PRO A 298 6.25 13.57 5.59
C PRO A 298 7.16 12.39 5.21
N TYR A 299 7.76 11.73 6.18
CA TYR A 299 8.70 10.62 5.98
C TYR A 299 8.03 9.27 5.66
N THR A 300 6.73 9.12 5.92
CA THR A 300 6.03 7.84 5.75
C THR A 300 5.73 7.52 4.29
N GLY A 301 5.81 6.27 3.90
CA GLY A 301 5.25 5.78 2.64
C GLY A 301 3.72 5.77 2.73
N MET A 302 3.02 6.35 1.75
CA MET A 302 1.55 6.30 1.73
C MET A 302 1.06 5.31 0.68
N ILE A 303 0.13 4.45 1.09
CA ILE A 303 -0.38 3.33 0.29
C ILE A 303 -1.82 3.58 -0.15
N LEU A 304 -2.08 3.36 -1.44
CA LEU A 304 -3.41 3.39 -2.04
C LEU A 304 -3.73 2.06 -2.72
N SER A 305 -4.92 1.51 -2.45
CA SER A 305 -5.39 0.28 -3.05
C SER A 305 -6.19 0.51 -4.35
N THR A 306 -6.60 -0.57 -4.99
CA THR A 306 -7.50 -0.56 -6.17
C THR A 306 -8.97 -0.31 -5.83
N ARG A 307 -9.29 0.06 -4.59
CA ARG A 307 -10.62 0.49 -4.15
C ARG A 307 -11.08 1.76 -4.87
N GLU A 308 -10.13 2.61 -5.29
CA GLU A 308 -10.38 3.86 -5.95
C GLU A 308 -10.34 3.74 -7.47
N THR A 309 -11.09 4.61 -8.16
CA THR A 309 -11.09 4.68 -9.62
C THR A 309 -9.73 5.12 -10.18
N PRO A 310 -9.40 4.79 -11.43
CA PRO A 310 -8.16 5.25 -12.07
C PRO A 310 -7.94 6.76 -11.99
N GLU A 311 -8.99 7.57 -12.08
CA GLU A 311 -8.95 9.04 -12.06
C GLU A 311 -8.56 9.57 -10.67
N ILE A 312 -9.19 9.04 -9.61
CA ILE A 312 -8.86 9.41 -8.22
C ILE A 312 -7.44 8.96 -7.88
N ARG A 313 -7.04 7.77 -8.33
CA ARG A 313 -5.68 7.26 -8.11
C ARG A 313 -4.64 8.15 -8.77
N ALA A 314 -4.84 8.58 -10.02
CA ALA A 314 -3.93 9.47 -10.74
C ALA A 314 -3.74 10.82 -10.00
N ARG A 315 -4.83 11.40 -9.47
CA ARG A 315 -4.77 12.62 -8.63
C ARG A 315 -4.02 12.37 -7.32
N ALA A 316 -4.31 11.28 -6.63
CA ALA A 316 -3.72 10.90 -5.35
C ALA A 316 -2.20 10.63 -5.46
N PHE A 317 -1.74 10.02 -6.56
CA PHE A 317 -0.32 9.77 -6.83
C PHE A 317 0.49 11.07 -6.91
N LYS A 318 -0.11 12.13 -7.42
CA LYS A 318 0.53 13.46 -7.49
C LYS A 318 0.53 14.19 -6.15
N LEU A 319 -0.43 13.90 -5.25
CA LEU A 319 -0.57 14.59 -3.97
C LEU A 319 0.31 14.00 -2.85
N GLY A 320 0.36 12.68 -2.73
CA GLY A 320 1.02 12.14 -1.55
C GLY A 320 1.32 10.64 -1.59
N ILE A 321 0.61 9.90 -2.43
CA ILE A 321 0.77 8.45 -2.52
C ILE A 321 2.11 8.09 -3.16
N SER A 322 2.84 7.17 -2.53
CA SER A 322 4.15 6.69 -2.99
C SER A 322 4.16 5.18 -3.29
N GLN A 323 3.12 4.46 -2.86
CA GLN A 323 2.97 3.03 -3.11
C GLN A 323 1.52 2.71 -3.48
N ALA A 324 1.31 1.79 -4.40
CA ALA A 324 -0.03 1.40 -4.83
C ALA A 324 -0.13 -0.08 -5.17
N SER A 325 -1.26 -0.71 -4.85
CA SER A 325 -1.55 -2.02 -5.41
C SER A 325 -1.98 -1.89 -6.88
N ALA A 326 -1.67 -2.90 -7.69
CA ALA A 326 -2.01 -2.92 -9.11
C ALA A 326 -2.35 -4.36 -9.53
N ALA A 327 -3.25 -4.51 -10.49
CA ALA A 327 -3.77 -5.80 -10.96
C ALA A 327 -4.26 -6.66 -9.78
N SER A 328 -4.99 -6.05 -8.85
CA SER A 328 -5.40 -6.70 -7.60
C SER A 328 -6.58 -7.64 -7.80
N ILE A 329 -6.50 -8.80 -7.15
CA ILE A 329 -7.63 -9.70 -6.93
C ILE A 329 -7.79 -9.87 -5.43
N THR A 330 -9.02 -9.66 -4.93
CA THR A 330 -9.32 -9.68 -3.49
C THR A 330 -10.09 -10.94 -3.06
N THR A 331 -10.11 -11.94 -3.95
CA THR A 331 -10.67 -13.26 -3.72
C THR A 331 -9.57 -14.25 -3.39
N THR A 332 -9.78 -15.14 -2.44
CA THR A 332 -8.84 -16.20 -2.08
C THR A 332 -8.59 -17.14 -3.26
N GLY A 333 -7.34 -17.21 -3.73
CA GLY A 333 -6.96 -18.04 -4.89
C GLY A 333 -7.61 -17.58 -6.20
N GLY A 334 -7.70 -16.28 -6.41
CA GLY A 334 -8.36 -15.70 -7.59
C GLY A 334 -7.47 -15.51 -8.80
N TYR A 335 -6.16 -15.39 -8.64
CA TYR A 335 -5.24 -15.15 -9.77
C TYR A 335 -5.17 -16.33 -10.74
N SER A 336 -5.08 -17.55 -10.23
CA SER A 336 -5.02 -18.77 -11.05
C SER A 336 -6.32 -19.10 -11.78
N LYS A 337 -7.46 -18.53 -11.35
CA LYS A 337 -8.76 -18.68 -12.01
C LYS A 337 -8.88 -17.87 -13.31
N ILE A 338 -7.97 -16.93 -13.55
CA ILE A 338 -7.99 -16.10 -14.76
C ILE A 338 -6.93 -16.65 -15.72
N PRO A 339 -7.30 -17.34 -16.81
CA PRO A 339 -6.39 -18.06 -17.71
C PRO A 339 -5.29 -17.17 -18.32
N LEU A 340 -5.56 -15.86 -18.45
CA LEU A 340 -4.63 -14.87 -18.99
C LEU A 340 -3.49 -14.48 -18.04
N PHE A 341 -3.61 -14.76 -16.74
CA PHE A 341 -2.57 -14.45 -15.77
C PHE A 341 -1.56 -15.59 -15.60
N CYS A 342 -1.98 -16.81 -15.89
CA CYS A 342 -1.13 -17.99 -15.78
C CYS A 342 -0.81 -18.52 -17.18
N LYS A 343 0.38 -18.22 -17.71
CA LYS A 343 0.88 -18.92 -18.91
C LYS A 343 1.12 -20.38 -18.51
N GLU A 344 0.16 -21.25 -18.81
CA GLU A 344 0.44 -22.67 -18.86
C GLU A 344 1.47 -22.91 -19.96
N GLY A 345 2.48 -23.73 -19.65
CA GLY A 345 3.63 -23.92 -20.49
C GLY A 345 3.28 -24.27 -21.94
N LYS A 346 3.86 -23.51 -22.85
CA LYS A 346 4.03 -23.76 -24.28
C LYS A 346 2.85 -24.44 -25.02
N GLY A 347 1.90 -23.63 -25.41
CA GLY A 347 1.01 -23.85 -26.51
C GLY A 347 0.75 -22.47 -27.12
N GLU A 348 1.31 -22.18 -28.30
CA GLU A 348 0.91 -21.03 -29.09
C GLU A 348 -0.59 -21.11 -29.33
N VAL A 349 -1.37 -20.32 -28.59
CA VAL A 349 -2.72 -20.00 -29.02
C VAL A 349 -2.59 -18.79 -29.92
N ASP A 350 -2.64 -19.04 -31.20
CA ASP A 350 -2.71 -18.01 -32.23
C ASP A 350 -4.03 -17.24 -32.05
N LEU A 351 -3.97 -16.11 -31.36
CA LEU A 351 -5.09 -15.19 -31.21
C LEU A 351 -4.86 -14.02 -32.18
N PRO A 352 -5.62 -13.93 -33.26
CA PRO A 352 -5.49 -12.83 -34.20
C PRO A 352 -5.95 -11.52 -33.53
N HIS A 353 -5.04 -10.53 -33.53
CA HIS A 353 -5.30 -9.09 -33.31
C HIS A 353 -5.78 -8.64 -31.93
N LEU A 354 -5.09 -9.04 -30.85
CA LEU A 354 -5.24 -8.38 -29.56
C LEU A 354 -4.06 -7.44 -29.31
N THR A 355 -4.31 -6.14 -29.35
CA THR A 355 -3.34 -5.06 -29.12
C THR A 355 -2.97 -4.89 -27.63
N SER A 356 -3.54 -5.70 -26.73
CA SER A 356 -3.17 -5.81 -25.32
C SER A 356 -3.11 -7.28 -24.91
N PRO A 357 -2.08 -7.75 -24.17
CA PRO A 357 -2.04 -9.11 -23.66
C PRO A 357 -3.14 -9.40 -22.64
N TYR A 358 -3.89 -8.39 -22.20
CA TYR A 358 -5.01 -8.51 -21.27
C TYR A 358 -6.19 -7.69 -21.78
N PRO A 359 -7.23 -8.32 -22.36
CA PRO A 359 -8.43 -7.59 -22.71
C PRO A 359 -9.06 -6.98 -21.46
N SER A 360 -9.26 -5.68 -21.45
CA SER A 360 -10.01 -4.96 -20.39
C SER A 360 -11.39 -5.57 -20.11
N THR A 361 -11.92 -6.31 -21.08
CA THR A 361 -13.15 -7.10 -20.97
C THR A 361 -13.06 -8.30 -20.02
N LEU A 362 -11.88 -8.91 -19.78
CA LEU A 362 -11.77 -10.05 -18.85
C LEU A 362 -11.51 -9.62 -17.42
N LEU A 363 -10.86 -8.47 -17.19
CA LEU A 363 -10.91 -7.79 -15.89
C LEU A 363 -12.31 -7.19 -15.62
N ARG A 364 -13.09 -6.90 -16.68
CA ARG A 364 -14.52 -6.57 -16.60
C ARG A 364 -15.42 -7.81 -16.50
N ALA A 365 -14.98 -8.97 -16.94
CA ALA A 365 -15.72 -10.24 -16.81
C ALA A 365 -15.66 -10.82 -15.38
N GLY A 366 -14.81 -10.27 -14.50
CA GLY A 366 -15.02 -10.39 -13.04
C GLY A 366 -16.30 -9.67 -12.56
N LYS A 367 -17.10 -9.10 -13.44
CA LYS A 367 -18.49 -8.68 -13.22
C LYS A 367 -19.51 -9.79 -13.49
N GLY A 368 -19.09 -11.05 -13.62
CA GLY A 368 -20.00 -12.18 -13.43
C GLY A 368 -20.32 -12.27 -11.94
N GLU A 369 -21.59 -12.26 -11.58
CA GLU A 369 -22.10 -12.23 -10.20
C GLU A 369 -21.43 -13.23 -9.24
N GLU A 370 -20.87 -14.34 -9.72
CA GLU A 370 -20.20 -15.36 -8.90
C GLU A 370 -18.75 -15.04 -8.51
N ALA A 371 -17.96 -14.41 -9.38
CA ALA A 371 -16.57 -14.06 -9.07
C ALA A 371 -16.45 -12.88 -8.08
N ASP A 372 -17.47 -12.04 -8.01
CA ASP A 372 -17.54 -10.88 -7.11
C ASP A 372 -18.01 -11.25 -5.70
N ARG A 373 -18.76 -12.34 -5.53
CA ARG A 373 -19.31 -12.74 -4.21
C ARG A 373 -18.25 -13.14 -3.21
N ASP A 374 -17.13 -13.71 -3.66
CA ASP A 374 -16.06 -14.20 -2.80
C ASP A 374 -14.98 -13.14 -2.54
N SER A 375 -15.08 -11.94 -3.12
CA SER A 375 -14.11 -10.87 -2.91
C SER A 375 -14.28 -10.20 -1.54
N GLN A 376 -13.19 -9.78 -0.92
CA GLN A 376 -13.24 -9.10 0.38
C GLN A 376 -14.00 -7.77 0.31
N PHE A 377 -13.87 -7.05 -0.79
CA PHE A 377 -14.53 -5.77 -1.09
C PHE A 377 -14.49 -5.49 -2.60
N THR A 378 -15.33 -4.58 -3.06
CA THR A 378 -15.37 -4.16 -4.47
C THR A 378 -14.13 -3.35 -4.84
N ILE A 379 -13.51 -3.67 -5.98
CA ILE A 379 -12.41 -2.90 -6.57
C ILE A 379 -12.92 -2.09 -7.77
N HIS A 380 -12.37 -0.89 -7.96
CA HIS A 380 -12.75 0.01 -9.06
C HIS A 380 -11.64 0.16 -10.11
N ASP A 381 -10.37 -0.01 -9.74
CA ASP A 381 -9.29 -0.06 -10.71
C ASP A 381 -8.95 -1.52 -11.06
N THR A 382 -9.49 -1.98 -12.17
CA THR A 382 -9.35 -3.35 -12.69
C THR A 382 -8.30 -3.47 -13.80
N ARG A 383 -7.47 -2.43 -13.99
CA ARG A 383 -6.42 -2.44 -15.02
C ARG A 383 -5.36 -3.51 -14.72
N SER A 384 -4.84 -4.09 -15.79
CA SER A 384 -3.64 -4.94 -15.73
C SER A 384 -2.42 -4.16 -15.21
N LEU A 385 -1.39 -4.86 -14.75
CA LEU A 385 -0.16 -4.22 -14.30
C LEU A 385 0.48 -3.38 -15.41
N ASN A 386 0.49 -3.86 -16.66
CA ASN A 386 1.06 -3.12 -17.79
C ASN A 386 0.27 -1.83 -18.10
N GLU A 387 -1.06 -1.86 -18.01
CA GLU A 387 -1.88 -0.66 -18.18
C GLU A 387 -1.62 0.38 -17.06
N VAL A 388 -1.48 -0.07 -15.81
CA VAL A 388 -1.13 0.81 -14.69
C VAL A 388 0.28 1.40 -14.88
N VAL A 389 1.24 0.60 -15.33
CA VAL A 389 2.61 1.04 -15.65
C VAL A 389 2.59 2.09 -16.77
N LYS A 390 1.88 1.85 -17.87
CA LYS A 390 1.77 2.81 -18.98
C LYS A 390 1.13 4.13 -18.52
N ALA A 391 0.04 4.05 -17.75
CA ALA A 391 -0.61 5.25 -17.21
C ALA A 391 0.31 6.03 -16.27
N ALA A 392 1.06 5.36 -15.40
CA ALA A 392 2.04 6.02 -14.52
C ALA A 392 3.13 6.72 -15.33
N VAL A 393 3.67 6.06 -16.37
CA VAL A 393 4.68 6.66 -17.28
C VAL A 393 4.12 7.87 -18.00
N ALA A 394 2.88 7.81 -18.52
CA ALA A 394 2.21 8.94 -19.17
C ALA A 394 2.02 10.14 -18.22
N ASP A 395 1.77 9.87 -16.94
CA ASP A 395 1.69 10.90 -15.88
C ASP A 395 3.07 11.39 -15.39
N GLY A 396 4.17 10.89 -15.96
CA GLY A 396 5.54 11.23 -15.60
C GLY A 396 6.03 10.57 -14.32
N LEU A 397 5.32 9.58 -13.80
CA LEU A 397 5.73 8.82 -12.63
C LEU A 397 6.62 7.63 -13.02
N MET A 398 7.62 7.33 -12.18
CA MET A 398 8.53 6.19 -12.36
C MET A 398 7.97 4.95 -11.65
N PRO A 399 7.42 3.94 -12.38
CA PRO A 399 7.04 2.67 -11.77
C PRO A 399 8.25 2.01 -11.11
N SER A 400 8.07 1.44 -9.94
CA SER A 400 9.18 0.84 -9.18
C SER A 400 8.75 -0.47 -8.52
N PHE A 401 9.58 -1.49 -8.66
CA PHE A 401 9.45 -2.78 -7.99
C PHE A 401 10.59 -2.98 -6.97
N CYS A 402 11.21 -1.88 -6.54
CA CYS A 402 12.40 -1.88 -5.70
C CYS A 402 12.17 -2.56 -4.35
N THR A 403 13.15 -3.38 -3.93
CA THR A 403 13.21 -4.06 -2.65
C THR A 403 14.56 -3.87 -1.94
N ALA A 404 15.40 -2.95 -2.42
CA ALA A 404 16.78 -2.78 -1.99
C ALA A 404 16.93 -2.48 -0.49
N CYS A 405 16.11 -1.59 0.08
CA CYS A 405 16.22 -1.19 1.48
C CYS A 405 16.19 -2.38 2.44
N TYR A 406 15.31 -3.35 2.20
CA TYR A 406 15.21 -4.55 3.04
C TYR A 406 16.41 -5.48 2.92
N ARG A 407 16.98 -5.55 1.73
CA ARG A 407 18.09 -6.44 1.39
C ARG A 407 19.43 -5.89 1.86
N THR A 408 19.50 -4.59 2.10
CA THR A 408 20.69 -3.88 2.57
C THR A 408 20.58 -3.43 4.03
N GLY A 409 19.54 -3.88 4.77
CA GLY A 409 19.34 -3.53 6.17
C GLY A 409 18.90 -2.08 6.43
N ARG A 410 18.45 -1.37 5.38
CA ARG A 410 17.86 -0.02 5.52
C ARG A 410 16.38 -0.14 5.87
N THR A 411 16.09 -0.57 7.11
CA THR A 411 14.73 -0.66 7.69
C THR A 411 14.70 0.10 9.02
N GLY A 412 13.53 0.24 9.62
CA GLY A 412 13.37 0.86 10.94
C GLY A 412 14.04 2.22 11.04
N GLU A 413 14.87 2.42 12.07
CA GLU A 413 15.57 3.67 12.35
C GLU A 413 16.47 4.12 11.18
N ALA A 414 17.19 3.18 10.55
CA ALA A 414 18.08 3.50 9.42
C ALA A 414 17.30 4.04 8.22
N PHE A 415 16.12 3.50 7.92
CA PHE A 415 15.24 4.06 6.88
C PHE A 415 14.67 5.41 7.30
N MET A 416 14.19 5.54 8.55
CA MET A 416 13.58 6.77 9.06
C MET A 416 14.55 7.95 9.05
N GLY A 417 15.83 7.73 9.42
CA GLY A 417 16.87 8.75 9.34
C GLY A 417 16.99 9.31 7.91
N LEU A 418 17.22 8.44 6.93
CA LEU A 418 17.35 8.82 5.53
C LEU A 418 16.09 9.52 4.97
N ALA A 419 14.89 9.03 5.36
CA ALA A 419 13.64 9.62 4.89
C ALA A 419 13.37 11.01 5.49
N LYS A 420 13.67 11.21 6.78
CA LYS A 420 13.51 12.49 7.48
C LYS A 420 14.51 13.55 7.00
N GLU A 421 15.71 13.15 6.62
CA GLU A 421 16.75 14.01 6.08
C GLU A 421 16.55 14.31 4.58
N GLY A 422 15.74 13.49 3.90
CA GLY A 422 15.52 13.58 2.45
C GLY A 422 16.55 12.80 1.62
N ASP A 423 17.54 12.18 2.24
CA ASP A 423 18.63 11.47 1.55
C ASP A 423 18.18 10.14 0.91
N ILE A 424 17.02 9.64 1.34
CA ILE A 424 16.43 8.41 0.77
C ILE A 424 16.21 8.52 -0.75
N HIS A 425 16.00 9.73 -1.25
CA HIS A 425 15.83 10.00 -2.67
C HIS A 425 17.06 9.59 -3.49
N ALA A 426 18.28 9.80 -2.97
CA ALA A 426 19.52 9.42 -3.63
C ALA A 426 19.64 7.88 -3.85
N PHE A 427 19.06 7.08 -2.98
CA PHE A 427 19.02 5.62 -3.12
C PHE A 427 17.79 5.14 -3.92
N CYS A 428 16.66 5.81 -3.73
CA CYS A 428 15.40 5.39 -4.34
C CYS A 428 15.40 5.58 -5.86
N ARG A 429 15.96 6.68 -6.37
CA ARG A 429 15.95 6.98 -7.80
C ARG A 429 16.71 5.94 -8.64
N PRO A 430 18.00 5.65 -8.39
CA PRO A 430 18.71 4.63 -9.16
C PRO A 430 18.08 3.25 -9.06
N ASN A 431 17.61 2.84 -7.87
CA ASN A 431 16.95 1.56 -7.71
C ASN A 431 15.58 1.48 -8.43
N ALA A 432 14.85 2.58 -8.52
CA ALA A 432 13.63 2.65 -9.31
C ALA A 432 13.93 2.46 -10.81
N LEU A 433 14.95 3.15 -11.33
CA LEU A 433 15.40 3.02 -12.72
C LEU A 433 15.76 1.57 -13.06
N LEU A 434 16.55 0.90 -12.20
CA LEU A 434 16.99 -0.48 -12.43
C LEU A 434 15.80 -1.45 -12.41
N THR A 435 14.91 -1.35 -11.43
CA THR A 435 13.78 -2.27 -11.33
C THR A 435 12.72 -2.01 -12.40
N PHE A 436 12.58 -0.77 -12.86
CA PHE A 436 11.70 -0.45 -13.98
C PHE A 436 12.28 -0.93 -15.32
N ALA A 437 13.58 -0.74 -15.55
CA ALA A 437 14.25 -1.28 -16.73
C ALA A 437 14.12 -2.81 -16.81
N GLU A 438 14.34 -3.52 -15.68
CA GLU A 438 14.13 -4.97 -15.59
C GLU A 438 12.68 -5.35 -15.94
N TYR A 439 11.68 -4.61 -15.42
CA TYR A 439 10.28 -4.85 -15.76
C TYR A 439 10.01 -4.67 -17.25
N LEU A 440 10.54 -3.61 -17.85
CA LEU A 440 10.35 -3.35 -19.29
C LEU A 440 10.95 -4.45 -20.16
N GLU A 441 12.13 -4.97 -19.82
CA GLU A 441 12.78 -6.05 -20.57
C GLU A 441 11.96 -7.34 -20.51
N ASP A 442 11.46 -7.71 -19.33
CA ASP A 442 10.81 -9.00 -19.11
C ASP A 442 9.30 -8.99 -19.48
N TYR A 443 8.59 -7.87 -19.25
CA TYR A 443 7.12 -7.82 -19.25
C TYR A 443 6.54 -6.66 -20.07
N GLY A 444 7.34 -5.65 -20.41
CA GLY A 444 6.86 -4.47 -21.14
C GLY A 444 6.48 -4.80 -22.59
N ASP A 445 5.29 -4.36 -23.02
CA ASP A 445 4.96 -4.34 -24.45
C ASP A 445 5.77 -3.27 -25.20
N ILE A 446 5.66 -3.23 -26.53
CA ILE A 446 6.42 -2.30 -27.39
C ILE A 446 6.19 -0.84 -26.98
N GLU A 447 4.95 -0.48 -26.63
CA GLU A 447 4.57 0.87 -26.25
C GLU A 447 5.18 1.24 -24.88
N ALA A 448 5.05 0.35 -23.87
CA ALA A 448 5.65 0.53 -22.55
C ALA A 448 7.18 0.65 -22.62
N LYS A 449 7.84 -0.19 -23.43
CA LYS A 449 9.30 -0.13 -23.66
C LYS A 449 9.71 1.21 -24.24
N LYS A 450 9.02 1.70 -25.28
CA LYS A 450 9.32 2.98 -25.94
C LYS A 450 9.13 4.16 -24.98
N ALA A 451 8.00 4.26 -24.32
CA ALA A 451 7.71 5.34 -23.37
C ALA A 451 8.61 5.27 -22.12
N GLY A 452 8.85 4.06 -21.63
CA GLY A 452 9.70 3.81 -20.48
C GLY A 452 11.16 4.17 -20.72
N ALA A 453 11.71 3.89 -21.91
CA ALA A 453 13.07 4.28 -22.26
C ALA A 453 13.27 5.81 -22.22
N VAL A 454 12.30 6.59 -22.71
CA VAL A 454 12.32 8.06 -22.62
C VAL A 454 12.32 8.53 -21.15
N LEU A 455 11.46 7.92 -20.34
CA LEU A 455 11.35 8.26 -18.92
C LEU A 455 12.65 7.91 -18.16
N ILE A 456 13.23 6.73 -18.40
CA ILE A 456 14.52 6.31 -17.81
C ILE A 456 15.62 7.32 -18.17
N GLY A 457 15.71 7.71 -19.44
CA GLY A 457 16.72 8.69 -19.90
C GLY A 457 16.58 10.04 -19.19
N ARG A 458 15.36 10.55 -19.01
CA ARG A 458 15.09 11.77 -18.28
C ARG A 458 15.59 11.68 -16.83
N TYR A 459 15.16 10.66 -16.08
CA TYR A 459 15.51 10.50 -14.66
C TYR A 459 16.98 10.18 -14.42
N LEU A 460 17.62 9.47 -15.35
CA LEU A 460 19.06 9.23 -15.31
C LEU A 460 19.85 10.56 -15.39
N ASN A 461 19.40 11.48 -16.25
CA ASN A 461 20.02 12.80 -16.37
C ASN A 461 19.83 13.70 -15.15
N GLU A 462 18.84 13.44 -14.32
CA GLU A 462 18.60 14.16 -13.08
C GLU A 462 19.45 13.65 -11.90
N ILE A 463 20.23 12.57 -12.06
CA ILE A 463 21.19 12.13 -11.04
C ILE A 463 22.39 13.06 -11.06
N SER A 464 22.50 13.90 -10.04
CA SER A 464 23.57 14.92 -9.91
C SER A 464 24.94 14.33 -9.58
N ASN A 465 25.00 13.21 -8.86
CA ASN A 465 26.24 12.54 -8.52
C ASN A 465 26.77 11.77 -9.74
N THR A 466 27.87 12.25 -10.36
CA THR A 466 28.45 11.67 -11.57
C THR A 466 28.79 10.19 -11.42
N ARG A 467 29.44 9.79 -10.32
CA ARG A 467 29.80 8.38 -10.10
C ARG A 467 28.58 7.47 -9.96
N LEU A 468 27.55 7.94 -9.26
CA LEU A 468 26.29 7.20 -9.13
C LEU A 468 25.58 7.09 -10.47
N LYS A 469 25.60 8.16 -11.29
CA LYS A 469 25.03 8.16 -12.63
C LYS A 469 25.74 7.13 -13.52
N GLU A 470 27.06 7.17 -13.61
CA GLU A 470 27.87 6.24 -14.39
C GLU A 470 27.64 4.78 -13.98
N GLU A 471 27.61 4.49 -12.68
CA GLU A 471 27.36 3.14 -12.19
C GLU A 471 25.91 2.70 -12.48
N THR A 472 24.93 3.62 -12.44
CA THR A 472 23.53 3.34 -12.83
C THR A 472 23.44 3.04 -14.31
N GLU A 473 24.09 3.80 -15.17
CA GLU A 473 24.17 3.55 -16.63
C GLU A 473 24.77 2.18 -16.95
N LYS A 474 25.86 1.83 -16.26
CA LYS A 474 26.50 0.53 -16.41
C LYS A 474 25.52 -0.60 -16.07
N ARG A 475 24.82 -0.52 -14.93
CA ARG A 475 23.84 -1.53 -14.51
C ARG A 475 22.63 -1.58 -15.43
N LEU A 476 22.18 -0.46 -15.99
CA LEU A 476 21.12 -0.45 -17.01
C LEU A 476 21.55 -1.24 -18.27
N LYS A 477 22.79 -1.08 -18.74
CA LYS A 477 23.34 -1.88 -19.85
C LYS A 477 23.44 -3.36 -19.50
N GLU A 478 23.78 -3.68 -18.27
CA GLU A 478 23.81 -5.07 -17.79
C GLU A 478 22.41 -5.70 -17.78
N ILE A 479 21.36 -4.94 -17.40
CA ILE A 479 19.97 -5.41 -17.49
C ILE A 479 19.58 -5.67 -18.94
N GLN A 480 19.90 -4.77 -19.87
CA GLN A 480 19.67 -4.96 -21.30
C GLN A 480 20.40 -6.19 -21.86
N SER A 481 21.56 -6.56 -21.28
CA SER A 481 22.28 -7.80 -21.62
C SER A 481 21.74 -9.06 -20.91
N GLY A 482 20.64 -8.95 -20.15
CA GLY A 482 19.96 -10.06 -19.51
C GLY A 482 20.31 -10.32 -18.05
N LYS A 483 21.09 -9.43 -17.38
CA LYS A 483 21.26 -9.51 -15.93
C LYS A 483 19.99 -9.00 -15.22
N HIS A 484 19.70 -9.57 -14.07
CA HIS A 484 18.51 -9.28 -13.28
C HIS A 484 18.88 -8.98 -11.82
N ASP A 485 17.92 -8.38 -11.12
CA ASP A 485 18.01 -8.17 -9.68
C ASP A 485 19.19 -7.28 -9.24
N LEU A 486 19.50 -6.27 -10.05
CA LEU A 486 20.54 -5.29 -9.75
C LEU A 486 19.98 -4.17 -8.86
N TYR A 487 20.74 -3.78 -7.82
CA TYR A 487 20.36 -2.71 -6.88
C TYR A 487 21.59 -2.10 -6.20
N PHE A 488 21.37 -0.95 -5.53
CA PHE A 488 22.37 -0.23 -4.72
C PHE A 488 22.11 -0.39 -3.22
#